data_dfeb49987492e8eabeff787252335c32
#
_entry.id   dfeb49987492e8eabeff787252335c32
#
_cell.length_a   1.000
_cell.length_b   1.000
_cell.length_c   1.000
_cell.angle_alpha   90.00
_cell.angle_beta   90.00
_cell.angle_gamma   90.00
#
_symmetry.space_group_name_H-M   'P 1'
#
loop_
_entity.id
_entity.type
_entity.pdbx_description
1 polymer ?
#
loop_
_entity_poly.entity_id
_entity_poly.type
_entity_poly.pdbx_seq_one_letter_code
_entity_poly.pdbx_strand_id
1 'polypeptide(L)'
;GDNESNPQPPLEGWMAENIKTFDGGDRYFQPNSHAGNLTGSGPWGAFDPRFYFTEYPDGLEGDPERGWGFRTEIGTAVVPTFESFKKFMPEKDWWPRNKMWDLHYFGQSAFNAAPDRYDASLAKGFGAPSGIEDYCRKAQLINIESNKAMYEGWLDRMWDDASGIMTWMGQSAYPSMVWQTYDYYYDLTGAYWGTKSACEPLHILWNPVTDAVKVANTTAENYQDLKAEVTVY
;
A
#
# COMPACT_ATOMS: atom_id res chain seq x y z
N GLY A 1 -14.07 -13.35 1.47
CA GLY A 1 -14.35 -13.60 0.07
C GLY A 1 -13.24 -13.01 -0.80
N ASP A 2 -13.19 -13.38 -2.05
CA ASP A 2 -12.35 -12.67 -3.01
C ASP A 2 -12.98 -11.31 -3.39
N ASN A 3 -12.29 -10.56 -4.22
CA ASN A 3 -12.71 -9.23 -4.62
C ASN A 3 -14.02 -9.17 -5.40
N GLU A 4 -14.48 -10.27 -5.93
CA GLU A 4 -15.52 -10.28 -6.96
C GLU A 4 -16.78 -11.03 -6.55
N SER A 5 -16.74 -11.78 -5.46
CA SER A 5 -17.87 -12.59 -5.01
C SER A 5 -18.18 -12.39 -3.52
N ASN A 6 -19.46 -12.32 -3.22
CA ASN A 6 -19.92 -12.34 -1.84
C ASN A 6 -19.60 -13.68 -1.17
N PRO A 7 -19.46 -13.73 0.16
CA PRO A 7 -19.39 -14.97 0.90
C PRO A 7 -20.55 -15.89 0.53
N GLN A 8 -20.27 -17.17 0.36
CA GLN A 8 -21.31 -18.13 -0.01
C GLN A 8 -22.35 -18.28 1.12
N PRO A 9 -23.65 -18.46 0.77
CA PRO A 9 -24.64 -18.76 1.77
C PRO A 9 -24.28 -20.03 2.57
N PRO A 10 -24.50 -20.07 3.90
CA PRO A 10 -25.20 -19.05 4.69
C PRO A 10 -24.30 -17.98 5.33
N LEU A 11 -23.02 -17.93 5.01
CA LEU A 11 -22.02 -17.09 5.69
C LEU A 11 -22.35 -15.60 5.65
N GLU A 12 -22.72 -15.07 4.49
CA GLU A 12 -23.06 -13.65 4.35
C GLU A 12 -24.21 -13.26 5.29
N GLY A 13 -25.27 -14.10 5.29
CA GLY A 13 -26.42 -13.88 6.17
C GLY A 13 -26.06 -13.92 7.67
N TRP A 14 -25.23 -14.87 8.08
CA TRP A 14 -24.76 -14.96 9.46
C TRP A 14 -23.89 -13.76 9.85
N MET A 15 -23.02 -13.30 8.98
CA MET A 15 -22.19 -12.13 9.23
C MET A 15 -23.06 -10.87 9.39
N ALA A 16 -24.00 -10.65 8.46
CA ALA A 16 -24.93 -9.52 8.53
C ALA A 16 -25.80 -9.54 9.79
N GLU A 17 -26.31 -10.71 10.18
CA GLU A 17 -27.12 -10.87 11.40
C GLU A 17 -26.31 -10.63 12.67
N ASN A 18 -25.05 -11.09 12.71
CA ASN A 18 -24.16 -10.81 13.84
C ASN A 18 -23.87 -9.31 13.99
N ILE A 19 -23.58 -8.61 12.88
CA ILE A 19 -23.37 -7.16 12.90
C ILE A 19 -24.63 -6.47 13.40
N LYS A 20 -25.79 -6.81 12.86
CA LYS A 20 -27.07 -6.25 13.30
C LYS A 20 -27.34 -6.49 14.79
N THR A 21 -27.03 -7.69 15.28
CA THR A 21 -27.33 -8.09 16.66
C THR A 21 -26.37 -7.44 17.67
N PHE A 22 -25.08 -7.40 17.36
CA PHE A 22 -24.03 -7.03 18.32
C PHE A 22 -23.45 -5.64 18.12
N ASP A 23 -23.68 -5.02 16.95
CA ASP A 23 -23.13 -3.70 16.60
C ASP A 23 -24.21 -2.62 16.34
N GLY A 24 -25.43 -2.82 16.84
CA GLY A 24 -26.53 -1.87 16.73
C GLY A 24 -27.20 -1.78 15.36
N GLY A 25 -26.63 -2.37 14.33
CA GLY A 25 -27.18 -2.47 12.97
C GLY A 25 -27.19 -1.18 12.15
N ASP A 26 -26.46 -0.16 12.59
CA ASP A 26 -26.35 1.14 11.92
C ASP A 26 -25.06 1.28 11.07
N ARG A 27 -24.16 0.30 11.14
CA ARG A 27 -22.93 0.27 10.36
C ARG A 27 -23.14 -0.40 9.02
N TYR A 28 -22.47 0.15 8.01
CA TYR A 28 -22.45 -0.44 6.68
C TYR A 28 -21.71 -1.77 6.68
N PHE A 29 -22.34 -2.81 6.13
CA PHE A 29 -21.75 -4.13 5.95
C PHE A 29 -21.31 -4.30 4.49
N GLN A 30 -20.02 -4.50 4.28
CA GLN A 30 -19.44 -4.79 2.96
C GLN A 30 -19.13 -6.28 2.84
N PRO A 31 -19.84 -7.04 1.99
CA PRO A 31 -19.69 -8.49 1.90
C PRO A 31 -18.39 -8.93 1.21
N ASN A 32 -17.84 -8.10 0.32
CA ASN A 32 -16.56 -8.33 -0.36
C ASN A 32 -15.86 -7.00 -0.68
N SER A 33 -14.61 -7.06 -1.12
CA SER A 33 -13.79 -5.86 -1.37
C SER A 33 -14.16 -5.07 -2.62
N HIS A 34 -15.09 -5.53 -3.44
CA HIS A 34 -15.35 -4.97 -4.77
C HIS A 34 -16.83 -4.69 -5.08
N ALA A 35 -17.72 -4.88 -4.12
CA ALA A 35 -19.15 -4.66 -4.32
C ALA A 35 -19.62 -3.33 -3.71
N GLY A 36 -20.80 -2.89 -4.12
CA GLY A 36 -21.47 -1.71 -3.60
C GLY A 36 -20.86 -0.41 -4.08
N ASN A 37 -20.76 0.56 -3.19
CA ASN A 37 -20.27 1.91 -3.49
C ASN A 37 -18.78 2.10 -3.20
N LEU A 38 -18.03 1.02 -3.00
CA LEU A 38 -16.59 1.08 -2.75
C LEU A 38 -15.83 0.92 -4.06
N THR A 39 -14.67 1.56 -4.15
CA THR A 39 -13.89 1.61 -5.38
C THR A 39 -12.99 0.38 -5.60
N GLY A 40 -13.16 -0.67 -4.79
CA GLY A 40 -12.49 -1.96 -4.99
C GLY A 40 -11.03 -1.99 -4.60
N SER A 41 -10.27 -2.89 -5.23
CA SER A 41 -8.89 -3.21 -4.87
C SER A 41 -7.87 -2.68 -5.87
N GLY A 42 -6.62 -2.54 -5.43
CA GLY A 42 -5.51 -2.00 -6.20
C GLY A 42 -5.38 -0.48 -6.06
N PRO A 43 -4.37 0.12 -6.71
CA PRO A 43 -3.36 -0.53 -7.57
C PRO A 43 -2.38 -1.42 -6.80
N TRP A 44 -1.81 -2.39 -7.53
CA TRP A 44 -0.85 -3.34 -7.00
C TRP A 44 0.53 -3.14 -7.65
N GLY A 45 1.49 -2.74 -6.88
CA GLY A 45 2.88 -2.59 -7.35
C GLY A 45 3.61 -1.39 -6.75
N ALA A 46 4.93 -1.39 -6.88
CA ALA A 46 5.77 -0.26 -6.55
C ALA A 46 5.83 0.68 -7.76
N PHE A 47 4.94 1.64 -7.80
CA PHE A 47 4.88 2.65 -8.84
C PHE A 47 5.72 3.87 -8.49
N ASP A 48 6.02 4.67 -9.50
CA ASP A 48 6.52 6.02 -9.32
C ASP A 48 5.53 6.80 -8.42
N PRO A 49 5.98 7.53 -7.39
CA PRO A 49 5.10 8.29 -6.50
C PRO A 49 4.07 9.16 -7.20
N ARG A 50 4.41 9.75 -8.35
CA ARG A 50 3.49 10.56 -9.16
C ARG A 50 2.22 9.80 -9.57
N PHE A 51 2.32 8.49 -9.75
CA PHE A 51 1.20 7.66 -10.16
C PHE A 51 0.00 7.80 -9.20
N TYR A 52 0.26 7.89 -7.90
CA TYR A 52 -0.79 7.98 -6.88
C TYR A 52 -1.46 9.35 -6.77
N PHE A 53 -1.03 10.33 -7.55
CA PHE A 53 -1.62 11.67 -7.64
C PHE A 53 -2.30 11.93 -8.99
N THR A 54 -2.30 10.94 -9.89
CA THR A 54 -3.01 11.05 -11.17
C THR A 54 -4.51 10.88 -10.97
N GLU A 55 -5.30 11.29 -11.93
CA GLU A 55 -6.77 11.24 -11.87
C GLU A 55 -7.30 9.79 -11.73
N TYR A 56 -6.59 8.84 -12.33
CA TYR A 56 -6.95 7.43 -12.33
C TYR A 56 -5.75 6.58 -11.85
N PRO A 57 -5.56 6.44 -10.53
CA PRO A 57 -4.37 5.78 -9.99
C PRO A 57 -4.30 4.28 -10.29
N ASP A 58 -5.37 3.66 -10.74
CA ASP A 58 -5.40 2.27 -11.20
C ASP A 58 -5.19 2.11 -12.73
N GLY A 59 -5.05 3.24 -13.44
CA GLY A 59 -4.81 3.26 -14.88
C GLY A 59 -6.06 2.99 -15.74
N LEU A 60 -7.25 2.99 -15.14
CA LEU A 60 -8.52 2.73 -15.82
C LEU A 60 -9.34 4.01 -15.98
N GLU A 61 -8.84 4.92 -16.82
CA GLU A 61 -9.52 6.16 -17.15
C GLU A 61 -10.97 5.91 -17.60
N GLY A 62 -11.89 6.66 -17.01
CA GLY A 62 -13.31 6.61 -17.35
C GLY A 62 -14.10 5.54 -16.60
N ASP A 63 -13.48 4.77 -15.69
CA ASP A 63 -14.18 3.85 -14.80
C ASP A 63 -14.36 4.48 -13.41
N PRO A 64 -15.54 5.05 -13.10
CA PRO A 64 -15.78 5.73 -11.82
C PRO A 64 -15.76 4.78 -10.62
N GLU A 65 -15.94 3.46 -10.84
CA GLU A 65 -15.87 2.47 -9.77
C GLU A 65 -14.43 2.15 -9.36
N ARG A 66 -13.46 2.58 -10.16
CA ARG A 66 -12.02 2.34 -9.94
C ARG A 66 -11.22 3.62 -9.69
N GLY A 67 -11.88 4.73 -9.48
CA GLY A 67 -11.26 6.00 -9.11
C GLY A 67 -10.85 6.05 -7.64
N TRP A 68 -10.87 7.23 -7.07
CA TRP A 68 -10.43 7.47 -5.70
C TRP A 68 -11.32 6.80 -4.65
N GLY A 69 -12.44 7.36 -4.31
CA GLY A 69 -13.42 6.83 -3.38
C GLY A 69 -12.85 6.25 -2.09
N PHE A 70 -13.42 5.13 -1.65
CA PHE A 70 -12.91 4.31 -0.56
C PHE A 70 -12.24 3.05 -1.14
N ARG A 71 -10.93 3.00 -1.08
CA ARG A 71 -10.16 1.86 -1.59
C ARG A 71 -10.04 0.77 -0.52
N THR A 72 -10.61 -0.38 -0.79
CA THR A 72 -10.68 -1.51 0.15
C THR A 72 -9.39 -2.28 0.29
N GLU A 73 -8.54 -2.24 -0.74
CA GLU A 73 -7.25 -2.92 -0.75
C GLU A 73 -6.28 -2.16 -1.64
N ILE A 74 -5.11 -1.84 -1.13
CA ILE A 74 -4.00 -1.25 -1.91
C ILE A 74 -2.68 -1.75 -1.34
N GLY A 75 -1.70 -2.01 -2.19
CA GLY A 75 -0.42 -2.48 -1.70
C GLY A 75 0.64 -2.66 -2.77
N THR A 76 1.83 -2.97 -2.31
CA THR A 76 2.99 -3.29 -3.13
C THR A 76 3.78 -4.45 -2.55
N ALA A 77 4.66 -5.06 -3.34
CA ALA A 77 5.68 -5.95 -2.81
C ALA A 77 6.55 -5.19 -1.79
N VAL A 78 6.90 -5.85 -0.72
CA VAL A 78 7.72 -5.29 0.35
C VAL A 78 8.79 -6.28 0.75
N VAL A 79 10.01 -5.99 0.34
CA VAL A 79 11.17 -6.77 0.74
C VAL A 79 11.53 -6.40 2.19
N PRO A 80 11.73 -7.37 3.08
CA PRO A 80 12.09 -7.09 4.47
C PRO A 80 13.51 -6.51 4.59
N THR A 81 13.89 -6.11 5.79
CA THR A 81 15.28 -5.75 6.08
C THR A 81 16.21 -6.95 5.82
N PHE A 82 17.48 -6.72 5.56
CA PHE A 82 18.44 -7.80 5.37
C PHE A 82 18.54 -8.70 6.60
N GLU A 83 18.41 -8.12 7.80
CA GLU A 83 18.43 -8.88 9.05
C GLU A 83 17.26 -9.88 9.14
N SER A 84 16.10 -9.52 8.67
CA SER A 84 14.96 -10.43 8.60
C SER A 84 15.05 -11.39 7.41
N PHE A 85 15.52 -10.92 6.26
CA PHE A 85 15.72 -11.75 5.07
C PHE A 85 16.62 -12.98 5.36
N LYS A 86 17.70 -12.79 6.10
CA LYS A 86 18.63 -13.86 6.49
C LYS A 86 17.99 -14.97 7.34
N LYS A 87 16.89 -14.67 8.04
CA LYS A 87 16.22 -15.62 8.93
C LYS A 87 15.49 -16.73 8.18
N PHE A 88 15.09 -16.48 6.94
CA PHE A 88 14.27 -17.43 6.17
C PHE A 88 14.90 -17.86 4.84
N MET A 89 15.81 -17.08 4.29
CA MET A 89 16.45 -17.38 3.01
C MET A 89 17.80 -18.03 3.21
N PRO A 90 18.04 -19.25 2.69
CA PRO A 90 19.37 -19.87 2.74
C PRO A 90 20.43 -19.01 2.03
N GLU A 91 21.63 -18.91 2.60
CA GLU A 91 22.71 -18.06 2.08
C GLU A 91 23.05 -18.31 0.60
N LYS A 92 23.04 -19.56 0.17
CA LYS A 92 23.27 -19.94 -1.22
C LYS A 92 22.23 -19.41 -2.21
N ASP A 93 21.05 -19.01 -1.71
CA ASP A 93 19.90 -18.54 -2.47
C ASP A 93 19.67 -17.03 -2.31
N TRP A 94 20.54 -16.30 -1.61
CA TRP A 94 20.35 -14.88 -1.34
C TRP A 94 20.37 -14.03 -2.61
N TRP A 95 21.29 -14.30 -3.53
CA TRP A 95 21.49 -13.46 -4.70
C TRP A 95 22.17 -14.19 -5.87
N PRO A 96 21.80 -13.96 -7.13
CA PRO A 96 20.63 -13.18 -7.56
C PRO A 96 19.30 -13.87 -7.27
N ARG A 97 18.18 -13.19 -7.49
CA ARG A 97 16.82 -13.75 -7.35
C ARG A 97 16.69 -15.07 -8.13
N ASN A 98 16.17 -16.10 -7.49
CA ASN A 98 16.10 -17.45 -8.02
C ASN A 98 14.78 -18.16 -7.58
N LYS A 99 14.66 -19.47 -7.83
CA LYS A 99 13.46 -20.24 -7.50
C LYS A 99 13.11 -20.29 -6.00
N MET A 100 14.08 -20.10 -5.10
CA MET A 100 13.80 -20.05 -3.67
C MET A 100 12.96 -18.81 -3.33
N TRP A 101 13.18 -17.70 -4.01
CA TRP A 101 12.40 -16.49 -3.85
C TRP A 101 10.92 -16.66 -4.23
N ASP A 102 10.62 -17.59 -5.14
CA ASP A 102 9.25 -17.96 -5.52
C ASP A 102 8.46 -18.53 -4.32
N LEU A 103 9.12 -19.33 -3.48
CA LEU A 103 8.52 -19.88 -2.26
C LEU A 103 8.19 -18.79 -1.22
N HIS A 104 8.81 -17.62 -1.34
CA HIS A 104 8.58 -16.44 -0.50
C HIS A 104 7.80 -15.34 -1.23
N TYR A 105 7.03 -15.75 -2.25
CA TYR A 105 6.14 -14.91 -3.04
C TYR A 105 6.84 -13.75 -3.76
N PHE A 106 8.07 -13.98 -4.26
CA PHE A 106 8.81 -12.97 -5.01
C PHE A 106 9.61 -13.59 -6.18
N GLY A 107 8.91 -14.39 -6.98
CA GLY A 107 9.44 -15.07 -8.16
C GLY A 107 8.45 -15.05 -9.33
N GLN A 108 8.53 -16.05 -10.21
CA GLN A 108 7.68 -16.13 -11.40
C GLN A 108 6.19 -16.34 -11.10
N SER A 109 5.87 -17.05 -10.01
CA SER A 109 4.50 -17.29 -9.57
C SER A 109 3.89 -16.11 -8.82
N ALA A 110 4.69 -15.13 -8.43
CA ALA A 110 4.27 -13.99 -7.65
C ALA A 110 3.64 -12.90 -8.54
N PHE A 111 2.55 -13.23 -9.19
CA PHE A 111 1.87 -12.38 -10.18
C PHE A 111 1.64 -10.93 -9.68
N ASN A 112 1.05 -10.78 -8.49
CA ASN A 112 0.71 -9.46 -7.95
C ASN A 112 1.92 -8.73 -7.32
N ALA A 113 2.98 -9.44 -6.94
CA ALA A 113 4.21 -8.84 -6.46
C ALA A 113 4.98 -8.16 -7.60
N ALA A 114 4.80 -8.65 -8.83
CA ALA A 114 5.45 -8.15 -10.05
C ALA A 114 6.95 -7.89 -9.84
N PRO A 115 7.76 -8.91 -9.48
CA PRO A 115 9.15 -8.72 -9.07
C PRO A 115 10.02 -8.01 -10.10
N ASP A 116 9.82 -8.27 -11.39
CA ASP A 116 10.60 -7.64 -12.46
C ASP A 116 10.30 -6.14 -12.57
N ARG A 117 9.04 -5.74 -12.36
CA ARG A 117 8.65 -4.32 -12.30
C ARG A 117 9.23 -3.66 -11.05
N TYR A 118 9.18 -4.35 -9.92
CA TYR A 118 9.76 -3.87 -8.67
C TYR A 118 11.26 -3.63 -8.81
N ASP A 119 12.00 -4.59 -9.36
CA ASP A 119 13.44 -4.49 -9.61
C ASP A 119 13.77 -3.35 -10.57
N ALA A 120 12.98 -3.19 -11.63
CA ALA A 120 13.15 -2.10 -12.58
C ALA A 120 12.91 -0.71 -11.95
N SER A 121 11.86 -0.58 -11.13
CA SER A 121 11.56 0.65 -10.39
C SER A 121 12.66 0.98 -9.38
N LEU A 122 13.13 -0.03 -8.64
CA LEU A 122 14.24 0.11 -7.70
C LEU A 122 15.51 0.57 -8.39
N ALA A 123 15.88 -0.07 -9.50
CA ALA A 123 17.08 0.28 -10.25
C ALA A 123 16.99 1.69 -10.87
N LYS A 124 15.81 2.09 -11.32
CA LYS A 124 15.56 3.44 -11.87
C LYS A 124 15.71 4.51 -10.79
N GLY A 125 15.17 4.30 -9.60
CA GLY A 125 15.18 5.29 -8.51
C GLY A 125 16.53 5.35 -7.77
N PHE A 126 17.13 4.19 -7.52
CA PHE A 126 18.25 4.08 -6.57
C PHE A 126 19.50 3.41 -7.16
N GLY A 127 19.50 3.14 -8.45
CA GLY A 127 20.58 2.42 -9.14
C GLY A 127 20.53 0.91 -8.95
N ALA A 128 21.17 0.18 -9.87
CA ALA A 128 21.22 -1.29 -9.80
C ALA A 128 21.87 -1.77 -8.50
N PRO A 129 21.28 -2.79 -7.82
CA PRO A 129 21.85 -3.33 -6.61
C PRO A 129 23.18 -4.04 -6.84
N SER A 130 24.14 -3.89 -5.93
CA SER A 130 25.43 -4.57 -5.96
C SER A 130 25.43 -5.94 -5.29
N GLY A 131 24.34 -6.33 -4.64
CA GLY A 131 24.14 -7.61 -3.93
C GLY A 131 22.93 -7.54 -3.02
N ILE A 132 22.70 -8.60 -2.25
CA ILE A 132 21.47 -8.75 -1.45
C ILE A 132 21.30 -7.67 -0.37
N GLU A 133 22.36 -7.32 0.34
CA GLU A 133 22.29 -6.31 1.41
C GLU A 133 21.94 -4.92 0.82
N ASP A 134 22.59 -4.55 -0.28
CA ASP A 134 22.29 -3.32 -1.00
C ASP A 134 20.87 -3.34 -1.59
N TYR A 135 20.44 -4.49 -2.09
CA TYR A 135 19.07 -4.69 -2.57
C TYR A 135 18.05 -4.46 -1.46
N CYS A 136 18.20 -5.12 -0.31
CA CYS A 136 17.29 -4.94 0.83
C CYS A 136 17.27 -3.49 1.32
N ARG A 137 18.42 -2.80 1.34
CA ARG A 137 18.51 -1.39 1.73
C ARG A 137 17.75 -0.47 0.74
N LYS A 138 17.97 -0.66 -0.56
CA LYS A 138 17.27 0.10 -1.61
C LYS A 138 15.76 -0.21 -1.63
N ALA A 139 15.41 -1.46 -1.31
CA ALA A 139 14.02 -1.87 -1.18
C ALA A 139 13.29 -1.15 -0.03
N GLN A 140 13.97 -0.83 1.07
CA GLN A 140 13.36 0.01 2.10
C GLN A 140 13.01 1.40 1.55
N LEU A 141 13.88 2.00 0.74
CA LEU A 141 13.66 3.35 0.19
C LEU A 141 12.46 3.36 -0.77
N ILE A 142 12.41 2.43 -1.73
CA ILE A 142 11.27 2.38 -2.66
C ILE A 142 9.95 2.08 -1.93
N ASN A 143 9.98 1.28 -0.86
CA ASN A 143 8.78 1.01 -0.07
C ASN A 143 8.38 2.19 0.82
N ILE A 144 9.31 3.01 1.30
CA ILE A 144 8.99 4.29 1.96
C ILE A 144 8.26 5.20 0.96
N GLU A 145 8.85 5.44 -0.20
CA GLU A 145 8.29 6.37 -1.19
C GLU A 145 6.93 5.92 -1.71
N SER A 146 6.80 4.66 -2.14
CA SER A 146 5.56 4.17 -2.72
C SER A 146 4.41 4.11 -1.70
N ASN A 147 4.68 3.64 -0.47
CA ASN A 147 3.62 3.57 0.55
C ASN A 147 3.25 4.96 1.07
N LYS A 148 4.21 5.87 1.22
CA LYS A 148 3.91 7.27 1.55
C LYS A 148 3.02 7.90 0.48
N ALA A 149 3.39 7.76 -0.79
CA ALA A 149 2.63 8.31 -1.90
C ALA A 149 1.22 7.71 -2.06
N MET A 150 1.03 6.42 -1.75
CA MET A 150 -0.30 5.80 -1.70
C MET A 150 -1.25 6.57 -0.78
N TYR A 151 -0.81 6.86 0.44
CA TYR A 151 -1.64 7.58 1.42
C TYR A 151 -1.76 9.06 1.11
N GLU A 152 -0.66 9.70 0.71
CA GLU A 152 -0.69 11.13 0.36
C GLU A 152 -1.57 11.41 -0.85
N GLY A 153 -1.63 10.52 -1.85
CA GLY A 153 -2.53 10.67 -2.99
C GLY A 153 -4.01 10.70 -2.57
N TRP A 154 -4.40 9.85 -1.59
CA TRP A 154 -5.75 9.90 -1.03
C TRP A 154 -5.97 11.10 -0.13
N LEU A 155 -5.00 11.51 0.66
CA LEU A 155 -5.07 12.74 1.46
C LEU A 155 -5.20 13.99 0.58
N ASP A 156 -4.52 14.02 -0.57
CA ASP A 156 -4.60 15.14 -1.51
C ASP A 156 -6.02 15.37 -2.05
N ARG A 157 -6.81 14.30 -2.13
CA ARG A 157 -8.18 14.26 -2.66
C ARG A 157 -9.27 14.11 -1.58
N MET A 158 -8.88 14.06 -0.32
CA MET A 158 -9.81 13.95 0.80
C MET A 158 -10.50 15.30 1.00
N TRP A 159 -11.64 15.18 1.10
CA TRP A 159 -13.01 14.99 1.10
C TRP A 159 -13.70 15.38 -0.22
N ASP A 160 -12.98 15.48 -1.27
CA ASP A 160 -13.49 15.80 -2.60
C ASP A 160 -14.04 14.52 -3.25
N ASP A 161 -13.16 13.64 -3.69
CA ASP A 161 -13.54 12.36 -4.28
C ASP A 161 -12.82 11.15 -3.65
N ALA A 162 -12.07 11.35 -2.57
CA ALA A 162 -11.47 10.31 -1.76
C ALA A 162 -11.99 10.33 -0.32
N SER A 163 -12.30 9.17 0.25
CA SER A 163 -12.85 9.04 1.60
C SER A 163 -12.09 8.07 2.49
N GLY A 164 -11.28 7.20 1.94
CA GLY A 164 -10.46 6.28 2.72
C GLY A 164 -9.68 5.27 1.90
N ILE A 165 -8.73 4.65 2.59
CA ILE A 165 -7.83 3.67 2.02
C ILE A 165 -7.48 2.61 3.07
N MET A 166 -7.47 1.34 2.68
CA MET A 166 -7.01 0.24 3.51
C MET A 166 -5.87 -0.50 2.83
N THR A 167 -4.80 -0.73 3.59
CA THR A 167 -3.63 -1.45 3.10
C THR A 167 -3.87 -2.95 3.08
N TRP A 168 -3.59 -3.57 1.99
CA TRP A 168 -3.41 -5.01 1.89
C TRP A 168 -1.92 -5.33 1.83
N MET A 169 -1.25 -5.83 2.89
CA MET A 169 -1.76 -6.17 4.23
C MET A 169 -0.84 -5.60 5.30
N GLY A 170 -1.25 -5.77 6.56
CA GLY A 170 -0.40 -5.43 7.69
C GLY A 170 0.80 -6.37 7.84
N GLN A 171 0.57 -7.69 7.81
CA GLN A 171 1.58 -8.72 8.04
C GLN A 171 1.28 -9.98 7.23
N SER A 172 2.34 -10.61 6.73
CA SER A 172 2.25 -11.90 6.04
C SER A 172 2.07 -13.07 7.01
N ALA A 173 1.35 -14.11 6.58
CA ALA A 173 1.13 -15.33 7.35
C ALA A 173 2.36 -16.26 7.43
N TYR A 174 3.36 -16.02 6.57
CA TYR A 174 4.64 -16.74 6.54
C TYR A 174 5.72 -15.79 6.04
N PRO A 175 7.01 -16.10 6.20
CA PRO A 175 8.09 -15.24 5.70
C PRO A 175 7.98 -15.06 4.18
N SER A 176 7.64 -13.85 3.75
CA SER A 176 7.41 -13.51 2.35
C SER A 176 7.83 -12.07 2.04
N MET A 177 7.78 -11.71 0.76
CA MET A 177 8.20 -10.40 0.26
C MET A 177 7.04 -9.70 -0.45
N VAL A 178 5.83 -9.75 0.14
CA VAL A 178 4.63 -9.20 -0.47
C VAL A 178 3.73 -8.54 0.57
N TRP A 179 3.18 -7.37 0.21
CA TRP A 179 2.10 -6.66 0.89
C TRP A 179 2.17 -6.70 2.42
N GLN A 180 3.22 -6.15 2.99
CA GLN A 180 3.41 -6.14 4.44
C GLN A 180 3.95 -4.79 4.91
N THR A 181 3.42 -4.27 6.01
CA THR A 181 4.00 -3.15 6.73
C THR A 181 4.95 -3.63 7.80
N TYR A 182 4.63 -4.76 8.43
CA TYR A 182 5.50 -5.54 9.30
C TYR A 182 5.90 -6.82 8.58
N ASP A 183 7.13 -7.22 8.69
CA ASP A 183 7.50 -8.54 8.20
C ASP A 183 6.99 -9.67 9.12
N TYR A 184 7.19 -10.92 8.72
CA TYR A 184 6.77 -12.07 9.51
C TYR A 184 7.36 -12.10 10.93
N TYR A 185 8.52 -11.50 11.14
CA TYR A 185 9.21 -11.44 12.42
C TYR A 185 8.89 -10.19 13.25
N TYR A 186 7.86 -9.44 12.87
CA TYR A 186 7.44 -8.18 13.48
C TYR A 186 8.46 -7.04 13.35
N ASP A 187 9.42 -7.15 12.44
CA ASP A 187 10.32 -6.05 12.14
C ASP A 187 9.63 -5.04 11.22
N LEU A 188 9.94 -3.76 11.42
CA LEU A 188 9.34 -2.67 10.67
C LEU A 188 10.02 -2.53 9.30
N THR A 189 9.22 -2.45 8.26
CA THR A 189 9.72 -2.25 6.89
C THR A 189 9.63 -0.80 6.45
N GLY A 190 10.20 -0.49 5.28
CA GLY A 190 10.02 0.81 4.63
C GLY A 190 8.55 1.18 4.42
N ALA A 191 7.69 0.19 4.16
CA ALA A 191 6.26 0.40 4.02
C ALA A 191 5.61 0.96 5.29
N TYR A 192 6.00 0.45 6.47
CA TYR A 192 5.55 1.00 7.74
C TYR A 192 5.93 2.49 7.90
N TRP A 193 7.19 2.81 7.64
CA TRP A 193 7.68 4.17 7.83
C TRP A 193 7.07 5.17 6.86
N GLY A 194 6.89 4.77 5.60
CA GLY A 194 6.20 5.58 4.59
C GLY A 194 4.74 5.85 4.99
N THR A 195 3.99 4.81 5.34
CA THR A 195 2.60 4.91 5.81
C THR A 195 2.50 5.77 7.06
N LYS A 196 3.35 5.54 8.07
CA LYS A 196 3.35 6.32 9.32
C LYS A 196 3.56 7.81 9.05
N SER A 197 4.50 8.15 8.17
CA SER A 197 4.76 9.54 7.82
C SER A 197 3.58 10.20 7.15
N ALA A 198 2.93 9.53 6.19
CA ALA A 198 1.76 10.07 5.50
C ALA A 198 0.51 10.17 6.39
N CYS A 199 0.42 9.34 7.44
CA CYS A 199 -0.74 9.32 8.36
C CYS A 199 -0.59 10.26 9.57
N GLU A 200 0.33 11.22 9.55
CA GLU A 200 0.38 12.25 10.59
C GLU A 200 -0.92 13.06 10.56
N PRO A 201 -1.56 13.29 11.73
CA PRO A 201 -2.89 13.92 11.77
C PRO A 201 -2.95 15.33 11.19
N LEU A 202 -1.86 16.08 11.31
CA LEU A 202 -1.62 17.34 10.61
C LEU A 202 -0.39 17.13 9.74
N HIS A 203 -0.60 16.98 8.45
CA HIS A 203 0.40 16.54 7.49
C HIS A 203 0.61 17.54 6.37
N ILE A 204 1.86 17.77 6.00
CA ILE A 204 2.23 18.53 4.81
C ILE A 204 2.62 17.57 3.69
N LEU A 205 2.02 17.72 2.53
CA LEU A 205 2.30 16.90 1.36
C LEU A 205 2.58 17.76 0.13
N TRP A 206 3.30 17.21 -0.80
CA TRP A 206 3.55 17.78 -2.12
C TRP A 206 2.90 16.90 -3.19
N ASN A 207 2.02 17.50 -4.00
CA ASN A 207 1.47 16.84 -5.16
C ASN A 207 2.42 17.03 -6.36
N PRO A 208 3.13 15.99 -6.80
CA PRO A 208 4.13 16.10 -7.87
C PRO A 208 3.52 16.23 -9.28
N VAL A 209 2.20 16.13 -9.43
CA VAL A 209 1.50 16.32 -10.70
C VAL A 209 1.13 17.79 -10.91
N THR A 210 0.69 18.45 -9.84
CA THR A 210 0.24 19.86 -9.88
C THR A 210 1.27 20.84 -9.32
N ASP A 211 2.39 20.34 -8.78
CA ASP A 211 3.41 21.11 -8.04
C ASP A 211 2.85 21.88 -6.83
N ALA A 212 1.71 21.44 -6.31
CA ALA A 212 1.07 22.07 -5.17
C ALA A 212 1.57 21.48 -3.86
N VAL A 213 1.84 22.35 -2.89
CA VAL A 213 2.04 21.97 -1.49
C VAL A 213 0.74 22.17 -0.75
N LYS A 214 0.28 21.13 -0.05
CA LYS A 214 -0.98 21.14 0.71
C LYS A 214 -0.73 20.75 2.15
N VAL A 215 -1.61 21.20 3.04
CA VAL A 215 -1.70 20.74 4.42
C VAL A 215 -2.99 19.96 4.58
N ALA A 216 -2.86 18.68 4.93
CA ALA A 216 -3.99 17.83 5.28
C ALA A 216 -4.19 17.87 6.80
N ASN A 217 -5.41 18.13 7.23
CA ASN A 217 -5.82 18.07 8.62
C ASN A 217 -6.92 17.00 8.79
N THR A 218 -6.56 15.89 9.41
CA THR A 218 -7.49 14.79 9.73
C THR A 218 -7.92 14.79 11.20
N THR A 219 -7.57 15.84 11.95
CA THR A 219 -7.99 16.02 13.33
C THR A 219 -9.38 16.68 13.41
N ALA A 220 -9.98 16.68 14.61
CA ALA A 220 -11.19 17.46 14.89
C ALA A 220 -10.89 18.94 15.23
N GLU A 221 -9.61 19.33 15.29
CA GLU A 221 -9.20 20.68 15.67
C GLU A 221 -9.10 21.60 14.44
N ASN A 222 -9.43 22.86 14.66
CA ASN A 222 -9.22 23.92 13.66
C ASN A 222 -7.90 24.63 13.96
N TYR A 223 -6.98 24.56 13.03
CA TYR A 223 -5.70 25.28 13.11
C TYR A 223 -5.79 26.56 12.30
N GLN A 224 -5.31 27.68 12.89
CA GLN A 224 -5.20 28.97 12.21
C GLN A 224 -3.74 29.40 12.14
N ASP A 225 -3.43 30.26 11.19
CA ASP A 225 -2.10 30.85 11.02
C ASP A 225 -0.96 29.82 10.83
N LEU A 226 -1.28 28.68 10.20
CA LEU A 226 -0.28 27.67 9.83
C LEU A 226 0.72 28.26 8.83
N LYS A 227 1.99 28.00 9.07
CA LYS A 227 3.06 28.34 8.15
C LYS A 227 3.74 27.06 7.64
N ALA A 228 3.76 26.88 6.33
CA ALA A 228 4.54 25.85 5.68
C ALA A 228 5.85 26.43 5.15
N GLU A 229 6.96 25.73 5.38
CA GLU A 229 8.26 26.06 4.81
C GLU A 229 8.72 24.89 3.95
N VAL A 230 9.05 25.18 2.69
CA VAL A 230 9.49 24.17 1.71
C VAL A 230 10.85 24.59 1.20
N THR A 231 11.80 23.67 1.26
CA THR A 231 13.16 23.87 0.72
C THR A 231 13.40 22.85 -0.39
N VAL A 232 13.79 23.35 -1.55
CA VAL A 232 14.18 22.52 -2.69
C VAL A 232 15.70 22.55 -2.82
N TYR A 233 16.33 21.37 -2.96
CA TYR A 233 17.77 21.19 -3.09
C TYR A 233 18.15 20.75 -4.50
#